data_1afbf9e1597c78f11d5981cf19e02642
#
_entry.id   1afbf9e1597c78f11d5981cf19e02642
#
_cell.length_a   1.000
_cell.length_b   1.000
_cell.length_c   1.000
_cell.angle_alpha   90.00
_cell.angle_beta   90.00
_cell.angle_gamma   90.00
#
_symmetry.space_group_name_H-M   'P 1'
#
loop_
_entity.id
_entity.type
_entity.pdbx_description
1 polymer ?
#
loop_
_entity_poly.entity_id
_entity_poly.type
_entity_poly.pdbx_seq_one_letter_code
_entity_poly.pdbx_strand_id
1 'polypeptide(L)'
;LGSGEPDLSAAFAIIFFSGIILIAVSLMGISKLIYYVPYSVVAGFMCGIGVIVMILEFAPFLGYPHPKSVMDGLNSIPNAVMHFKAQALMVSIPTLAILFIWPQLVKIIPKFDIIPAPLIALLAGTTIANMGNFTIEYIGTIPTGFPELYWPDWSKFDDYLVPAAGLAGLAVFDSLLTCIVADNMTGIKHSSDRESFGQGLANCAAGMVGGLTTATATMRTVANIQSGGKTPLSSVVHGLVLLALVLGLGPYAEQIPMACLAAILFKVGIDILDYRIMPILHRLPLTDTIVFWTVLIVTIVEDLLVAMVVGIVLAFFRFVIEISRVYKTNLNYVENDSTPLSLNENMKNRVKVLRPQGPMFFGSVKQMEDIYGNAEPHETLIIKLKDVSMVDLSGAYALEDLIDKAKNKGKNVLICDAPSHVMKVLNSVKVLDHVEQENYFEVIDDAVN
;
A
#
# COMPACT_ATOMS: atom_id res chain seq x y z
N LEU A 1 14.03 -14.73 23.89
CA LEU A 1 12.57 -14.88 23.89
C LEU A 1 12.05 -15.75 25.06
N GLY A 2 12.65 -15.69 26.23
CA GLY A 2 12.29 -16.56 27.37
C GLY A 2 12.15 -15.86 28.74
N SER A 3 12.50 -14.59 28.88
CA SER A 3 12.55 -13.91 30.18
C SER A 3 11.39 -12.92 30.43
N GLY A 4 10.47 -12.70 29.49
CA GLY A 4 9.36 -11.78 29.68
C GLY A 4 9.72 -10.29 29.70
N GLU A 5 11.00 -9.94 29.72
CA GLU A 5 11.48 -8.56 29.56
C GLU A 5 11.81 -8.29 28.08
N PRO A 6 11.49 -7.11 27.56
CA PRO A 6 11.81 -6.75 26.17
C PRO A 6 13.33 -6.67 25.99
N ASP A 7 13.86 -7.45 25.04
CA ASP A 7 15.29 -7.37 24.67
C ASP A 7 15.53 -6.11 23.81
N LEU A 8 15.89 -5.02 24.47
CA LEU A 8 16.18 -3.74 23.83
C LEU A 8 17.35 -3.84 22.85
N SER A 9 18.34 -4.69 23.15
CA SER A 9 19.49 -4.89 22.26
C SER A 9 19.08 -5.50 20.94
N ALA A 10 18.20 -6.51 20.97
CA ALA A 10 17.63 -7.10 19.77
C ALA A 10 16.78 -6.09 18.99
N ALA A 11 15.99 -5.26 19.68
CA ALA A 11 15.19 -4.22 19.03
C ALA A 11 16.07 -3.20 18.28
N PHE A 12 17.14 -2.72 18.88
CA PHE A 12 18.07 -1.76 18.25
C PHE A 12 18.81 -2.39 17.07
N ALA A 13 19.22 -3.68 17.20
CA ALA A 13 19.80 -4.42 16.07
C ALA A 13 18.83 -4.55 14.89
N ILE A 14 17.59 -4.92 15.15
CA ILE A 14 16.54 -5.03 14.12
C ILE A 14 16.33 -3.69 13.42
N ILE A 15 16.27 -2.57 14.15
CA ILE A 15 16.14 -1.21 13.58
C ILE A 15 17.35 -0.89 12.69
N PHE A 16 18.57 -1.17 13.15
CA PHE A 16 19.79 -0.94 12.39
C PHE A 16 19.80 -1.75 11.09
N PHE A 17 19.52 -3.06 11.15
CA PHE A 17 19.47 -3.92 9.95
C PHE A 17 18.32 -3.53 9.01
N SER A 18 17.20 -3.07 9.53
CA SER A 18 16.12 -2.53 8.69
C SER A 18 16.59 -1.33 7.86
N GLY A 19 17.42 -0.47 8.47
CA GLY A 19 18.07 0.65 7.77
C GLY A 19 18.97 0.20 6.62
N ILE A 20 19.77 -0.85 6.83
CA ILE A 20 20.62 -1.44 5.77
C ILE A 20 19.75 -1.99 4.63
N ILE A 21 18.67 -2.71 4.96
CA ILE A 21 17.74 -3.24 3.96
C ILE A 21 17.09 -2.11 3.16
N LEU A 22 16.67 -1.01 3.81
CA LEU A 22 16.11 0.17 3.14
C LEU A 22 17.10 0.79 2.15
N ILE A 23 18.38 0.90 2.53
CA ILE A 23 19.43 1.39 1.64
C ILE A 23 19.58 0.44 0.44
N ALA A 24 19.59 -0.87 0.66
CA ALA A 24 19.69 -1.85 -0.42
C ALA A 24 18.48 -1.76 -1.37
N VAL A 25 17.27 -1.70 -0.86
CA VAL A 25 16.01 -1.53 -1.63
C VAL A 25 16.06 -0.26 -2.47
N SER A 26 16.57 0.83 -1.91
CA SER A 26 16.75 2.10 -2.62
C SER A 26 17.74 1.99 -3.78
N LEU A 27 18.93 1.41 -3.53
CA LEU A 27 19.98 1.24 -4.54
C LEU A 27 19.56 0.30 -5.68
N MET A 28 18.72 -0.68 -5.39
CA MET A 28 18.14 -1.58 -6.39
C MET A 28 16.98 -0.95 -7.20
N GLY A 29 16.51 0.24 -6.81
CA GLY A 29 15.37 0.92 -7.46
C GLY A 29 14.02 0.27 -7.21
N ILE A 30 13.91 -0.60 -6.20
CA ILE A 30 12.69 -1.36 -5.85
C ILE A 30 11.62 -0.44 -5.25
N SER A 31 12.02 0.68 -4.63
CA SER A 31 11.09 1.64 -4.01
C SER A 31 9.98 2.13 -4.97
N LYS A 32 10.25 2.13 -6.27
CA LYS A 32 9.27 2.52 -7.31
C LYS A 32 8.09 1.56 -7.43
N LEU A 33 8.21 0.34 -6.92
CA LEU A 33 7.12 -0.64 -6.94
C LEU A 33 5.89 -0.18 -6.13
N ILE A 34 6.04 0.80 -5.25
CA ILE A 34 4.93 1.41 -4.50
C ILE A 34 3.81 1.93 -5.41
N TYR A 35 4.16 2.41 -6.62
CA TYR A 35 3.16 2.92 -7.59
C TYR A 35 2.24 1.83 -8.14
N TYR A 36 2.59 0.56 -7.97
CA TYR A 36 1.77 -0.58 -8.40
C TYR A 36 0.83 -1.10 -7.30
N VAL A 37 0.91 -0.54 -6.08
CA VAL A 37 0.00 -0.92 -4.98
C VAL A 37 -1.35 -0.24 -5.18
N PRO A 38 -2.45 -0.99 -5.29
CA PRO A 38 -3.78 -0.40 -5.46
C PRO A 38 -4.23 0.40 -4.25
N TYR A 39 -4.97 1.45 -4.51
CA TYR A 39 -5.48 2.34 -3.47
C TYR A 39 -6.36 1.63 -2.42
N SER A 40 -7.10 0.58 -2.80
CA SER A 40 -7.93 -0.21 -1.88
C SER A 40 -7.11 -0.92 -0.79
N VAL A 41 -5.87 -1.36 -1.11
CA VAL A 41 -4.94 -1.95 -0.14
C VAL A 41 -4.46 -0.88 0.83
N VAL A 42 -4.01 0.26 0.29
CA VAL A 42 -3.51 1.39 1.08
C VAL A 42 -4.56 1.91 2.04
N ALA A 43 -5.77 2.15 1.54
CA ALA A 43 -6.88 2.67 2.35
C ALA A 43 -7.31 1.67 3.43
N GLY A 44 -7.37 0.36 3.11
CA GLY A 44 -7.67 -0.69 4.09
C GLY A 44 -6.62 -0.72 5.22
N PHE A 45 -5.35 -0.65 4.87
CA PHE A 45 -4.22 -0.61 5.80
C PHE A 45 -4.27 0.63 6.71
N MET A 46 -4.42 1.83 6.13
CA MET A 46 -4.50 3.09 6.88
C MET A 46 -5.71 3.12 7.83
N CYS A 47 -6.88 2.69 7.35
CA CYS A 47 -8.06 2.57 8.20
C CYS A 47 -7.85 1.55 9.33
N GLY A 48 -7.18 0.42 9.04
CA GLY A 48 -6.83 -0.57 10.05
C GLY A 48 -5.94 0.00 11.15
N ILE A 49 -4.88 0.74 10.79
CA ILE A 49 -4.02 1.45 11.77
C ILE A 49 -4.84 2.45 12.58
N GLY A 50 -5.70 3.25 11.94
CA GLY A 50 -6.55 4.21 12.64
C GLY A 50 -7.42 3.53 13.69
N VAL A 51 -8.04 2.39 13.35
CA VAL A 51 -8.86 1.59 14.26
C VAL A 51 -8.02 1.01 15.41
N ILE A 52 -6.83 0.46 15.12
CA ILE A 52 -5.89 -0.04 16.14
C ILE A 52 -5.57 1.05 17.16
N VAL A 53 -5.17 2.23 16.69
CA VAL A 53 -4.84 3.37 17.57
C VAL A 53 -6.04 3.75 18.43
N MET A 54 -7.24 3.83 17.86
CA MET A 54 -8.45 4.13 18.64
C MET A 54 -8.74 3.08 19.71
N ILE A 55 -8.56 1.79 19.41
CA ILE A 55 -8.77 0.69 20.37
C ILE A 55 -7.76 0.77 21.51
N LEU A 56 -6.47 0.97 21.20
CA LEU A 56 -5.41 1.01 22.21
C LEU A 56 -5.51 2.24 23.11
N GLU A 57 -5.92 3.37 22.58
CA GLU A 57 -6.02 4.62 23.33
C GLU A 57 -7.33 4.78 24.08
N PHE A 58 -8.32 3.92 23.84
CA PHE A 58 -9.63 4.02 24.48
C PHE A 58 -9.56 3.81 26.00
N ALA A 59 -8.82 2.82 26.47
CA ALA A 59 -8.67 2.55 27.89
C ALA A 59 -7.88 3.66 28.63
N PRO A 60 -6.72 4.15 28.13
CA PRO A 60 -6.01 5.30 28.69
C PRO A 60 -6.84 6.59 28.69
N PHE A 61 -7.66 6.80 27.67
CA PHE A 61 -8.61 7.92 27.61
C PHE A 61 -9.58 7.95 28.82
N LEU A 62 -9.97 6.76 29.29
CA LEU A 62 -10.84 6.57 30.46
C LEU A 62 -10.06 6.45 31.79
N GLY A 63 -8.72 6.56 31.74
CA GLY A 63 -7.84 6.55 32.91
C GLY A 63 -7.31 5.19 33.32
N TYR A 64 -7.32 4.21 32.42
CA TYR A 64 -6.74 2.88 32.61
C TYR A 64 -5.35 2.79 31.97
N PRO A 65 -4.53 1.80 32.41
CA PRO A 65 -3.23 1.55 31.76
C PRO A 65 -3.37 1.20 30.28
N HIS A 66 -2.29 1.47 29.54
CA HIS A 66 -2.22 1.14 28.11
C HIS A 66 -2.28 -0.38 27.89
N PRO A 67 -3.18 -0.90 27.05
CA PRO A 67 -3.26 -2.34 26.74
C PRO A 67 -2.00 -2.81 26.01
N LYS A 68 -1.62 -4.08 26.22
CA LYS A 68 -0.42 -4.67 25.61
C LYS A 68 -0.64 -5.14 24.17
N SER A 69 -1.89 -5.39 23.79
CA SER A 69 -2.28 -5.83 22.45
C SER A 69 -3.64 -5.26 22.06
N VAL A 70 -3.96 -5.31 20.78
CA VAL A 70 -5.28 -4.87 20.26
C VAL A 70 -6.41 -5.68 20.87
N MET A 71 -6.20 -7.00 21.06
CA MET A 71 -7.21 -7.88 21.67
C MET A 71 -7.40 -7.57 23.17
N ASP A 72 -6.31 -7.26 23.89
CA ASP A 72 -6.42 -6.79 25.27
C ASP A 72 -7.17 -5.45 25.34
N GLY A 73 -6.91 -4.56 24.38
CA GLY A 73 -7.62 -3.31 24.24
C GLY A 73 -9.13 -3.52 24.08
N LEU A 74 -9.55 -4.35 23.14
CA LEU A 74 -10.95 -4.69 22.91
C LEU A 74 -11.60 -5.30 24.14
N ASN A 75 -10.95 -6.24 24.82
CA ASN A 75 -11.45 -6.89 26.01
C ASN A 75 -11.54 -5.95 27.22
N SER A 76 -10.72 -4.91 27.24
CA SER A 76 -10.73 -3.90 28.35
C SER A 76 -11.86 -2.88 28.21
N ILE A 77 -12.39 -2.64 27.01
CA ILE A 77 -13.42 -1.62 26.73
C ILE A 77 -14.65 -1.73 27.65
N PRO A 78 -15.31 -2.90 27.82
CA PRO A 78 -16.50 -2.99 28.65
C PRO A 78 -16.23 -2.61 30.10
N ASN A 79 -15.11 -3.06 30.67
CA ASN A 79 -14.72 -2.74 32.03
C ASN A 79 -14.32 -1.26 32.19
N ALA A 80 -13.60 -0.69 31.25
CA ALA A 80 -13.19 0.70 31.25
C ALA A 80 -14.39 1.64 31.17
N VAL A 81 -15.41 1.29 30.38
CA VAL A 81 -16.66 2.06 30.27
C VAL A 81 -17.48 1.97 31.55
N MET A 82 -17.57 0.80 32.20
CA MET A 82 -18.37 0.64 33.43
C MET A 82 -17.73 1.31 34.65
N HIS A 83 -16.41 1.42 34.69
CA HIS A 83 -15.65 1.89 35.83
C HIS A 83 -14.73 3.07 35.50
N PHE A 84 -15.12 3.95 34.57
CA PHE A 84 -14.30 5.07 34.16
C PHE A 84 -13.83 5.94 35.34
N LYS A 85 -12.63 6.49 35.24
CA LYS A 85 -12.13 7.44 36.26
C LYS A 85 -12.52 8.85 35.86
N ALA A 86 -13.39 9.47 36.68
CA ALA A 86 -13.91 10.81 36.41
C ALA A 86 -12.78 11.85 36.22
N GLN A 87 -11.68 11.75 36.98
CA GLN A 87 -10.55 12.65 36.89
C GLN A 87 -9.86 12.56 35.52
N ALA A 88 -9.72 11.35 34.94
CA ALA A 88 -9.18 11.19 33.62
C ALA A 88 -10.09 11.80 32.55
N LEU A 89 -11.41 11.63 32.68
CA LEU A 89 -12.38 12.24 31.73
C LEU A 89 -12.38 13.76 31.82
N MET A 90 -12.14 14.34 32.99
CA MET A 90 -12.00 15.79 33.16
C MET A 90 -10.80 16.36 32.41
N VAL A 91 -9.84 15.54 32.05
CA VAL A 91 -8.66 15.90 31.25
C VAL A 91 -8.88 15.53 29.78
N SER A 92 -9.26 14.28 29.51
CA SER A 92 -9.33 13.75 28.13
C SER A 92 -10.45 14.40 27.30
N ILE A 93 -11.65 14.65 27.88
CA ILE A 93 -12.77 15.27 27.15
C ILE A 93 -12.45 16.70 26.70
N PRO A 94 -11.98 17.63 27.57
CA PRO A 94 -11.61 18.97 27.15
C PRO A 94 -10.46 18.96 26.13
N THR A 95 -9.46 18.07 26.30
CA THR A 95 -8.36 17.89 25.35
C THR A 95 -8.90 17.51 23.97
N LEU A 96 -9.79 16.50 23.90
CA LEU A 96 -10.41 16.06 22.67
C LEU A 96 -11.31 17.15 22.05
N ALA A 97 -12.08 17.86 22.89
CA ALA A 97 -12.94 18.96 22.45
C ALA A 97 -12.12 20.10 21.80
N ILE A 98 -10.98 20.47 22.39
CA ILE A 98 -10.07 21.46 21.79
C ILE A 98 -9.60 21.00 20.41
N LEU A 99 -9.23 19.74 20.25
CA LEU A 99 -8.76 19.21 18.96
C LEU A 99 -9.81 19.27 17.85
N PHE A 100 -11.10 19.15 18.18
CA PHE A 100 -12.20 19.31 17.22
C PHE A 100 -12.62 20.75 16.98
N ILE A 101 -12.58 21.58 18.01
CA ILE A 101 -13.07 22.97 17.96
C ILE A 101 -11.99 23.89 17.35
N TRP A 102 -10.71 23.68 17.68
CA TRP A 102 -9.62 24.55 17.26
C TRP A 102 -9.53 24.78 15.75
N PRO A 103 -9.61 23.75 14.89
CA PRO A 103 -9.59 23.96 13.44
C PRO A 103 -10.78 24.80 12.93
N GLN A 104 -11.92 24.78 13.66
CA GLN A 104 -13.08 25.60 13.32
C GLN A 104 -12.88 27.06 13.76
N LEU A 105 -12.25 27.27 14.92
CA LEU A 105 -11.88 28.60 15.41
C LEU A 105 -10.86 29.27 14.48
N VAL A 106 -9.88 28.53 13.98
CA VAL A 106 -8.89 29.01 13.02
C VAL A 106 -9.55 29.51 11.73
N LYS A 107 -10.61 28.85 11.26
CA LYS A 107 -11.38 29.32 10.09
C LYS A 107 -12.04 30.68 10.32
N ILE A 108 -12.44 30.97 11.57
CA ILE A 108 -13.09 32.24 11.95
C ILE A 108 -12.04 33.31 12.24
N ILE A 109 -10.95 32.93 12.91
CA ILE A 109 -9.87 33.84 13.33
C ILE A 109 -8.53 33.30 12.78
N PRO A 110 -8.15 33.67 11.55
CA PRO A 110 -6.95 33.12 10.90
C PRO A 110 -5.63 33.36 11.64
N LYS A 111 -5.59 34.31 12.56
CA LYS A 111 -4.40 34.57 13.39
C LYS A 111 -4.00 33.40 14.30
N PHE A 112 -4.95 32.52 14.62
CA PHE A 112 -4.68 31.34 15.44
C PHE A 112 -4.08 30.17 14.67
N ASP A 113 -3.95 30.27 13.35
CA ASP A 113 -3.33 29.25 12.50
C ASP A 113 -1.85 28.96 12.84
N ILE A 114 -1.19 29.93 13.48
CA ILE A 114 0.21 29.82 13.92
C ILE A 114 0.37 28.76 15.02
N ILE A 115 -0.68 28.47 15.81
CA ILE A 115 -0.59 27.58 16.96
C ILE A 115 -1.33 26.27 16.65
N PRO A 116 -0.62 25.12 16.59
CA PRO A 116 -1.23 23.82 16.31
C PRO A 116 -2.21 23.38 17.40
N ALA A 117 -3.38 22.84 17.00
CA ALA A 117 -4.38 22.33 17.90
C ALA A 117 -3.83 21.34 18.96
N PRO A 118 -2.97 20.37 18.62
CA PRO A 118 -2.41 19.44 19.60
C PRO A 118 -1.60 20.12 20.71
N LEU A 119 -0.89 21.22 20.40
CA LEU A 119 -0.13 21.94 21.40
C LEU A 119 -1.04 22.63 22.43
N ILE A 120 -2.11 23.28 21.96
CA ILE A 120 -3.09 23.90 22.85
C ILE A 120 -3.82 22.86 23.69
N ALA A 121 -4.21 21.75 23.07
CA ALA A 121 -4.86 20.64 23.75
C ALA A 121 -3.96 20.03 24.84
N LEU A 122 -2.66 19.85 24.53
CA LEU A 122 -1.66 19.34 25.48
C LEU A 122 -1.48 20.29 26.68
N LEU A 123 -1.31 21.57 26.42
CA LEU A 123 -1.14 22.60 27.48
C LEU A 123 -2.40 22.70 28.35
N ALA A 124 -3.57 22.72 27.73
CA ALA A 124 -4.83 22.80 28.45
C ALA A 124 -5.07 21.54 29.31
N GLY A 125 -4.90 20.34 28.76
CA GLY A 125 -5.07 19.08 29.49
C GLY A 125 -4.09 18.96 30.66
N THR A 126 -2.83 19.30 30.46
CA THR A 126 -1.81 19.31 31.52
C THR A 126 -2.13 20.35 32.61
N THR A 127 -2.56 21.54 32.22
CA THR A 127 -2.93 22.58 33.18
C THR A 127 -4.15 22.16 34.01
N ILE A 128 -5.18 21.58 33.39
CA ILE A 128 -6.37 21.08 34.10
C ILE A 128 -6.01 20.03 35.14
N ALA A 129 -5.13 19.05 34.74
CA ALA A 129 -4.70 18.01 35.66
C ALA A 129 -3.91 18.54 36.84
N ASN A 130 -2.97 19.47 36.61
CA ASN A 130 -2.15 20.06 37.65
C ASN A 130 -2.92 20.98 38.58
N MET A 131 -3.85 21.80 38.07
CA MET A 131 -4.70 22.65 38.91
C MET A 131 -5.69 21.83 39.72
N GLY A 132 -6.16 20.71 39.18
CA GLY A 132 -7.10 19.83 39.89
C GLY A 132 -6.43 18.90 40.93
N ASN A 133 -5.09 18.85 40.98
CA ASN A 133 -4.33 17.90 41.79
C ASN A 133 -4.83 16.46 41.59
N PHE A 134 -5.06 16.06 40.32
CA PHE A 134 -5.67 14.78 40.02
C PHE A 134 -4.68 13.63 40.22
N THR A 135 -5.17 12.54 40.83
CA THR A 135 -4.39 11.27 40.98
C THR A 135 -4.58 10.37 39.77
N ILE A 136 -4.04 10.80 38.64
CA ILE A 136 -4.08 10.09 37.37
C ILE A 136 -2.67 9.70 36.94
N GLU A 137 -2.55 8.79 35.98
CA GLU A 137 -1.25 8.39 35.45
C GLU A 137 -0.64 9.50 34.59
N TYR A 138 0.64 9.77 34.80
CA TYR A 138 1.48 10.70 34.02
C TYR A 138 2.48 9.89 33.19
N ILE A 139 3.19 10.53 32.26
CA ILE A 139 4.22 9.87 31.43
C ILE A 139 5.25 9.14 32.27
N GLY A 140 5.56 9.67 33.47
CA GLY A 140 6.61 9.14 34.33
C GLY A 140 7.99 9.66 33.96
N THR A 141 9.02 9.10 34.59
CA THR A 141 10.40 9.58 34.43
C THR A 141 10.96 9.31 33.03
N ILE A 142 11.38 10.38 32.35
CA ILE A 142 12.05 10.30 31.06
C ILE A 142 13.55 10.21 31.32
N PRO A 143 14.23 9.14 30.84
CA PRO A 143 15.68 9.05 30.93
C PRO A 143 16.34 10.26 30.25
N THR A 144 17.18 10.97 31.01
CA THR A 144 17.90 12.14 30.51
C THR A 144 19.37 11.80 30.28
N GLY A 145 19.95 12.31 29.21
CA GLY A 145 21.38 12.13 28.90
C GLY A 145 21.62 11.82 27.44
N PHE A 146 22.89 11.74 27.09
CA PHE A 146 23.25 11.27 25.75
C PHE A 146 23.06 9.76 25.68
N PRO A 147 22.43 9.22 24.63
CA PRO A 147 22.30 7.78 24.45
C PRO A 147 23.67 7.15 24.26
N GLU A 148 23.85 5.96 24.86
CA GLU A 148 25.04 5.15 24.62
C GLU A 148 25.03 4.58 23.22
N LEU A 149 26.19 4.54 22.55
CA LEU A 149 26.32 3.96 21.22
C LEU A 149 26.18 2.44 21.32
N TYR A 150 25.23 1.92 20.60
CA TYR A 150 24.97 0.49 20.47
C TYR A 150 25.53 -0.05 19.15
N TRP A 151 26.28 -1.16 19.21
CA TRP A 151 26.75 -1.88 18.02
C TRP A 151 25.98 -3.21 17.91
N PRO A 152 25.32 -3.46 16.78
CA PRO A 152 24.56 -4.69 16.59
C PRO A 152 25.48 -5.90 16.59
N ASP A 153 25.02 -6.98 17.20
CA ASP A 153 25.71 -8.27 17.20
C ASP A 153 25.50 -8.96 15.85
N TRP A 154 26.52 -8.93 15.02
CA TRP A 154 26.49 -9.54 13.69
C TRP A 154 26.39 -11.07 13.71
N SER A 155 26.71 -11.72 14.83
CA SER A 155 26.58 -13.17 14.94
C SER A 155 25.13 -13.66 14.95
N LYS A 156 24.20 -12.78 15.30
CA LYS A 156 22.76 -13.02 15.34
C LYS A 156 22.01 -12.44 14.16
N PHE A 157 22.71 -12.09 13.08
CA PHE A 157 22.12 -11.47 11.91
C PHE A 157 20.94 -12.27 11.34
N ASP A 158 21.07 -13.60 11.28
CA ASP A 158 20.03 -14.48 10.73
C ASP A 158 18.72 -14.41 11.55
N ASP A 159 18.81 -14.26 12.86
CA ASP A 159 17.65 -14.12 13.75
C ASP A 159 16.94 -12.78 13.56
N TYR A 160 17.69 -11.74 13.19
CA TYR A 160 17.17 -10.39 13.03
C TYR A 160 16.68 -10.09 11.60
N LEU A 161 17.07 -10.89 10.61
CA LEU A 161 16.83 -10.60 9.19
C LEU A 161 15.34 -10.49 8.86
N VAL A 162 14.52 -11.45 9.32
CA VAL A 162 13.09 -11.46 9.01
C VAL A 162 12.36 -10.28 9.67
N PRO A 163 12.52 -10.02 10.99
CA PRO A 163 11.92 -8.83 11.61
C PRO A 163 12.42 -7.52 10.99
N ALA A 164 13.71 -7.43 10.65
CA ALA A 164 14.29 -6.24 10.02
C ALA A 164 13.75 -6.00 8.62
N ALA A 165 13.60 -7.05 7.81
CA ALA A 165 12.98 -6.96 6.48
C ALA A 165 11.53 -6.49 6.58
N GLY A 166 10.81 -7.00 7.56
CA GLY A 166 9.49 -6.58 7.86
C GLY A 166 9.38 -5.11 8.22
N LEU A 167 10.22 -4.67 9.15
CA LEU A 167 10.27 -3.28 9.58
C LEU A 167 10.66 -2.35 8.43
N ALA A 168 11.62 -2.76 7.58
CA ALA A 168 12.00 -2.03 6.37
C ALA A 168 10.84 -1.92 5.37
N GLY A 169 10.11 -3.02 5.15
CA GLY A 169 8.92 -3.03 4.29
C GLY A 169 7.87 -2.04 4.78
N LEU A 170 7.54 -2.06 6.06
CA LEU A 170 6.60 -1.13 6.68
C LEU A 170 7.05 0.33 6.52
N ALA A 171 8.33 0.62 6.79
CA ALA A 171 8.90 1.96 6.67
C ALA A 171 8.88 2.49 5.21
N VAL A 172 9.17 1.63 4.21
CA VAL A 172 9.03 1.99 2.78
C VAL A 172 7.60 2.37 2.45
N PHE A 173 6.64 1.52 2.85
CA PHE A 173 5.23 1.76 2.53
C PHE A 173 4.73 3.06 3.14
N ASP A 174 4.89 3.24 4.43
CA ASP A 174 4.40 4.43 5.15
C ASP A 174 5.04 5.71 4.59
N SER A 175 6.36 5.69 4.39
CA SER A 175 7.08 6.84 3.85
C SER A 175 6.67 7.17 2.41
N LEU A 176 6.61 6.19 1.52
CA LEU A 176 6.31 6.47 0.11
C LEU A 176 4.85 6.82 -0.12
N LEU A 177 3.92 6.27 0.64
CA LEU A 177 2.52 6.69 0.61
C LEU A 177 2.38 8.14 1.07
N THR A 178 3.07 8.51 2.13
CA THR A 178 3.12 9.90 2.60
C THR A 178 3.70 10.83 1.54
N CYS A 179 4.75 10.41 0.84
CA CYS A 179 5.33 11.18 -0.27
C CYS A 179 4.33 11.39 -1.41
N ILE A 180 3.54 10.38 -1.77
CA ILE A 180 2.48 10.52 -2.79
C ILE A 180 1.43 11.56 -2.35
N VAL A 181 1.03 11.55 -1.08
CA VAL A 181 0.12 12.56 -0.54
C VAL A 181 0.75 13.96 -0.62
N ALA A 182 2.02 14.09 -0.23
CA ALA A 182 2.76 15.35 -0.31
C ALA A 182 2.90 15.86 -1.75
N ASP A 183 3.20 14.99 -2.70
CA ASP A 183 3.25 15.31 -4.14
C ASP A 183 1.94 15.89 -4.64
N ASN A 184 0.81 15.26 -4.26
CA ASN A 184 -0.52 15.71 -4.65
C ASN A 184 -0.88 17.09 -4.06
N MET A 185 -0.37 17.42 -2.86
CA MET A 185 -0.62 18.69 -2.20
C MET A 185 0.29 19.80 -2.72
N THR A 186 1.53 19.50 -3.02
CA THR A 186 2.55 20.50 -3.39
C THR A 186 2.74 20.64 -4.90
N GLY A 187 2.34 19.65 -5.69
CA GLY A 187 2.61 19.56 -7.12
C GLY A 187 4.07 19.20 -7.46
N ILE A 188 4.91 18.92 -6.46
CA ILE A 188 6.33 18.59 -6.62
C ILE A 188 6.50 17.08 -6.46
N LYS A 189 7.04 16.41 -7.49
CA LYS A 189 7.28 14.97 -7.44
C LYS A 189 8.49 14.63 -6.60
N HIS A 190 8.34 13.68 -5.69
CA HIS A 190 9.42 13.11 -4.91
C HIS A 190 10.24 12.08 -5.71
N SER A 191 11.38 11.66 -5.17
CA SER A 191 12.16 10.51 -5.64
C SER A 191 12.06 9.38 -4.63
N SER A 192 11.30 8.34 -4.96
CA SER A 192 11.06 7.19 -4.05
C SER A 192 12.36 6.54 -3.57
N ASP A 193 13.34 6.37 -4.46
CA ASP A 193 14.60 5.75 -4.09
C ASP A 193 15.41 6.66 -3.14
N ARG A 194 15.43 7.97 -3.38
CA ARG A 194 16.14 8.92 -2.50
C ARG A 194 15.48 9.00 -1.11
N GLU A 195 14.16 8.96 -1.05
CA GLU A 195 13.42 8.93 0.22
C GLU A 195 13.74 7.66 1.01
N SER A 196 13.64 6.48 0.38
CA SER A 196 13.98 5.20 1.02
C SER A 196 15.43 5.14 1.49
N PHE A 197 16.37 5.74 0.73
CA PHE A 197 17.77 5.86 1.13
C PHE A 197 17.93 6.70 2.40
N GLY A 198 17.24 7.85 2.45
CA GLY A 198 17.27 8.75 3.61
C GLY A 198 16.68 8.08 4.86
N GLN A 199 15.55 7.38 4.71
CA GLN A 199 14.94 6.61 5.81
C GLN A 199 15.86 5.46 6.27
N GLY A 200 16.57 4.82 5.33
CA GLY A 200 17.56 3.80 5.66
C GLY A 200 18.70 4.34 6.50
N LEU A 201 19.28 5.48 6.13
CA LEU A 201 20.32 6.15 6.95
C LEU A 201 19.80 6.57 8.33
N ALA A 202 18.57 7.09 8.40
CA ALA A 202 17.93 7.47 9.65
C ALA A 202 17.72 6.28 10.58
N ASN A 203 17.25 5.13 10.06
CA ASN A 203 17.07 3.91 10.84
C ASN A 203 18.42 3.29 11.29
N CYS A 204 19.45 3.32 10.44
CA CYS A 204 20.78 2.92 10.88
C CYS A 204 21.28 3.79 12.03
N ALA A 205 21.15 5.11 11.93
CA ALA A 205 21.56 6.03 12.99
C ALA A 205 20.71 5.82 14.26
N ALA A 206 19.40 5.67 14.14
CA ALA A 206 18.50 5.41 15.27
C ALA A 206 18.87 4.10 16.00
N GLY A 207 19.10 3.00 15.27
CA GLY A 207 19.51 1.73 15.87
C GLY A 207 20.85 1.82 16.62
N MET A 208 21.79 2.63 16.11
CA MET A 208 23.09 2.83 16.77
C MET A 208 23.03 3.65 18.05
N VAL A 209 22.05 4.53 18.19
CA VAL A 209 21.90 5.39 19.38
C VAL A 209 20.77 4.94 20.31
N GLY A 210 20.25 3.73 20.14
CA GLY A 210 19.16 3.21 20.97
C GLY A 210 17.83 3.91 20.71
N GLY A 211 17.63 4.47 19.52
CA GLY A 211 16.41 5.15 19.11
C GLY A 211 15.37 4.22 18.52
N LEU A 212 14.16 4.73 18.31
CA LEU A 212 13.08 4.03 17.65
C LEU A 212 13.22 4.07 16.13
N THR A 213 12.58 3.11 15.44
CA THR A 213 12.48 3.13 13.98
C THR A 213 11.81 4.41 13.49
N THR A 214 12.24 4.88 12.32
CA THR A 214 11.71 6.08 11.69
C THR A 214 10.99 5.75 10.39
N ALA A 215 9.91 6.47 10.14
CA ALA A 215 9.18 6.50 8.87
C ALA A 215 8.53 7.88 8.72
N THR A 216 8.22 8.26 7.49
CA THR A 216 7.55 9.53 7.21
C THR A 216 6.07 9.43 7.55
N ALA A 217 5.59 10.24 8.48
CA ALA A 217 4.19 10.18 8.94
C ALA A 217 3.31 11.16 8.15
N THR A 218 2.23 10.64 7.55
CA THR A 218 1.32 11.41 6.68
C THR A 218 0.72 12.62 7.38
N MET A 219 0.17 12.47 8.59
CA MET A 219 -0.51 13.57 9.30
C MET A 219 0.42 14.73 9.61
N ARG A 220 1.64 14.43 10.09
CA ARG A 220 2.63 15.48 10.39
C ARG A 220 3.12 16.18 9.14
N THR A 221 3.30 15.42 8.04
CA THR A 221 3.70 15.97 6.74
C THR A 221 2.62 16.89 6.18
N VAL A 222 1.35 16.47 6.21
CA VAL A 222 0.21 17.29 5.79
C VAL A 222 0.12 18.56 6.61
N ALA A 223 0.19 18.46 7.94
CA ALA A 223 0.17 19.63 8.83
C ALA A 223 1.32 20.59 8.54
N ASN A 224 2.53 20.09 8.31
CA ASN A 224 3.69 20.91 7.96
C ASN A 224 3.50 21.66 6.63
N ILE A 225 2.98 20.97 5.60
CA ILE A 225 2.69 21.57 4.29
C ILE A 225 1.61 22.65 4.43
N GLN A 226 0.52 22.36 5.14
CA GLN A 226 -0.56 23.31 5.39
C GLN A 226 -0.09 24.56 6.16
N SER A 227 0.85 24.38 7.08
CA SER A 227 1.47 25.48 7.84
C SER A 227 2.55 26.25 7.04
N GLY A 228 2.74 25.92 5.76
CA GLY A 228 3.68 26.62 4.86
C GLY A 228 5.10 26.08 4.88
N GLY A 229 5.36 24.90 5.44
CA GLY A 229 6.66 24.24 5.41
C GLY A 229 7.05 23.85 3.98
N LYS A 230 8.25 24.25 3.54
CA LYS A 230 8.74 24.04 2.17
C LYS A 230 10.14 23.44 2.10
N THR A 231 10.80 23.28 3.23
CA THR A 231 12.21 22.88 3.28
C THR A 231 12.45 21.79 4.32
N PRO A 232 13.55 21.03 4.23
CA PRO A 232 13.93 20.04 5.24
C PRO A 232 14.19 20.62 6.64
N LEU A 233 14.32 21.94 6.76
CA LEU A 233 14.56 22.63 8.04
C LEU A 233 13.49 22.29 9.09
N SER A 234 12.23 22.09 8.67
CA SER A 234 11.15 21.67 9.58
C SER A 234 11.47 20.34 10.27
N SER A 235 11.96 19.35 9.54
CA SER A 235 12.36 18.06 10.10
C SER A 235 13.58 18.17 11.01
N VAL A 236 14.55 19.02 10.67
CA VAL A 236 15.72 19.28 11.50
C VAL A 236 15.31 19.91 12.84
N VAL A 237 14.47 20.95 12.79
CA VAL A 237 13.95 21.60 14.02
C VAL A 237 13.16 20.62 14.88
N HIS A 238 12.32 19.78 14.27
CA HIS A 238 11.60 18.73 14.98
C HIS A 238 12.55 17.78 15.73
N GLY A 239 13.59 17.28 15.06
CA GLY A 239 14.61 16.43 15.68
C GLY A 239 15.37 17.14 16.81
N LEU A 240 15.73 18.41 16.64
CA LEU A 240 16.42 19.21 17.67
C LEU A 240 15.55 19.44 18.90
N VAL A 241 14.23 19.68 18.73
CA VAL A 241 13.29 19.81 19.85
C VAL A 241 13.19 18.50 20.64
N LEU A 242 13.06 17.36 19.95
CA LEU A 242 13.05 16.05 20.62
C LEU A 242 14.36 15.76 21.36
N LEU A 243 15.49 16.09 20.73
CA LEU A 243 16.80 15.94 21.38
C LEU A 243 16.90 16.83 22.62
N ALA A 244 16.43 18.07 22.58
CA ALA A 244 16.41 18.97 23.73
C ALA A 244 15.55 18.42 24.89
N LEU A 245 14.42 17.74 24.58
CA LEU A 245 13.60 17.04 25.58
C LEU A 245 14.41 15.94 26.28
N VAL A 246 15.12 15.11 25.52
CA VAL A 246 15.95 14.03 26.08
C VAL A 246 17.15 14.59 26.86
N LEU A 247 17.75 15.70 26.42
CA LEU A 247 18.94 16.25 27.06
C LEU A 247 18.67 17.07 28.33
N GLY A 248 17.46 17.57 28.56
CA GLY A 248 17.23 18.38 29.75
C GLY A 248 15.83 18.94 29.95
N LEU A 249 14.97 18.89 28.95
CA LEU A 249 13.58 19.37 29.09
C LEU A 249 12.62 18.24 29.52
N GLY A 250 13.12 17.00 29.74
CA GLY A 250 12.35 15.83 30.17
C GLY A 250 11.40 16.11 31.35
N PRO A 251 11.85 16.76 32.44
CA PRO A 251 11.01 17.01 33.62
C PRO A 251 9.70 17.78 33.31
N TYR A 252 9.70 18.60 32.25
CA TYR A 252 8.47 19.27 31.82
C TYR A 252 7.49 18.34 31.12
N ALA A 253 8.00 17.37 30.38
CA ALA A 253 7.18 16.38 29.70
C ALA A 253 6.65 15.29 30.65
N GLU A 254 7.36 14.97 31.73
CA GLU A 254 6.93 14.02 32.77
C GLU A 254 5.60 14.41 33.43
N GLN A 255 5.28 15.70 33.44
CA GLN A 255 4.04 16.22 34.02
C GLN A 255 2.82 16.10 33.09
N ILE A 256 2.99 15.55 31.90
CA ILE A 256 1.88 15.38 30.95
C ILE A 256 1.04 14.16 31.35
N PRO A 257 -0.27 14.32 31.53
CA PRO A 257 -1.15 13.19 31.88
C PRO A 257 -1.33 12.23 30.72
N MET A 258 -1.30 10.92 30.99
CA MET A 258 -1.56 9.88 29.98
C MET A 258 -2.94 10.04 29.32
N ALA A 259 -3.96 10.44 30.07
CA ALA A 259 -5.31 10.71 29.53
C ALA A 259 -5.31 11.84 28.49
N CYS A 260 -4.43 12.84 28.62
CA CYS A 260 -4.26 13.90 27.64
C CYS A 260 -3.66 13.37 26.33
N LEU A 261 -2.58 12.59 26.44
CA LEU A 261 -1.95 11.96 25.29
C LEU A 261 -2.90 10.99 24.57
N ALA A 262 -3.64 10.19 25.35
CA ALA A 262 -4.63 9.27 24.81
C ALA A 262 -5.72 10.00 24.01
N ALA A 263 -6.19 11.17 24.48
CA ALA A 263 -7.15 11.97 23.73
C ALA A 263 -6.58 12.50 22.40
N ILE A 264 -5.30 12.91 22.41
CA ILE A 264 -4.61 13.37 21.18
C ILE A 264 -4.44 12.20 20.22
N LEU A 265 -3.95 11.04 20.66
CA LEU A 265 -3.72 9.87 19.83
C LEU A 265 -5.05 9.28 19.34
N PHE A 266 -6.11 9.29 20.15
CA PHE A 266 -7.44 8.89 19.71
C PHE A 266 -7.94 9.75 18.54
N LYS A 267 -7.72 11.08 18.62
CA LYS A 267 -8.05 11.99 17.51
C LYS A 267 -7.20 11.71 16.27
N VAL A 268 -5.91 11.40 16.46
CA VAL A 268 -5.02 10.99 15.35
C VAL A 268 -5.54 9.70 14.70
N GLY A 269 -5.98 8.71 15.48
CA GLY A 269 -6.62 7.50 14.98
C GLY A 269 -7.82 7.80 14.08
N ILE A 270 -8.68 8.74 14.50
CA ILE A 270 -9.80 9.23 13.68
C ILE A 270 -9.29 9.89 12.39
N ASP A 271 -8.24 10.72 12.46
CA ASP A 271 -7.71 11.47 11.32
C ASP A 271 -6.98 10.60 10.29
N ILE A 272 -6.48 9.44 10.71
CA ILE A 272 -5.85 8.44 9.81
C ILE A 272 -6.89 7.73 8.95
N LEU A 273 -8.17 7.66 9.38
CA LEU A 273 -9.22 7.04 8.58
C LEU A 273 -9.33 7.74 7.22
N ASP A 274 -9.36 6.97 6.16
CA ASP A 274 -9.44 7.52 4.81
C ASP A 274 -10.86 8.01 4.48
N TYR A 275 -11.08 9.31 4.70
CA TYR A 275 -12.36 9.96 4.41
C TYR A 275 -12.73 10.00 2.92
N ARG A 276 -11.82 9.67 2.01
CA ARG A 276 -12.11 9.61 0.56
C ARG A 276 -12.82 8.32 0.21
N ILE A 277 -12.40 7.20 0.80
CA ILE A 277 -12.97 5.89 0.50
C ILE A 277 -14.28 5.64 1.28
N MET A 278 -14.38 6.14 2.52
CA MET A 278 -15.55 5.91 3.39
C MET A 278 -16.89 6.27 2.73
N PRO A 279 -17.08 7.45 2.11
CA PRO A 279 -18.35 7.82 1.49
C PRO A 279 -18.71 7.00 0.25
N ILE A 280 -17.71 6.46 -0.44
CA ILE A 280 -17.89 5.72 -1.70
C ILE A 280 -17.78 4.21 -1.54
N LEU A 281 -17.53 3.71 -0.33
CA LEU A 281 -17.30 2.29 -0.04
C LEU A 281 -18.44 1.39 -0.58
N HIS A 282 -19.70 1.86 -0.49
CA HIS A 282 -20.88 1.17 -1.00
C HIS A 282 -21.00 1.19 -2.55
N ARG A 283 -20.21 2.01 -3.25
CA ARG A 283 -20.20 2.15 -4.71
C ARG A 283 -18.97 1.53 -5.36
N LEU A 284 -18.03 1.05 -4.56
CA LEU A 284 -16.83 0.40 -5.08
C LEU A 284 -17.19 -0.92 -5.76
N PRO A 285 -16.41 -1.34 -6.78
CA PRO A 285 -16.47 -2.70 -7.30
C PRO A 285 -16.33 -3.71 -6.15
N LEU A 286 -17.07 -4.82 -6.23
CA LEU A 286 -17.06 -5.84 -5.18
C LEU A 286 -15.65 -6.34 -4.87
N THR A 287 -14.81 -6.45 -5.89
CA THR A 287 -13.40 -6.86 -5.77
C THR A 287 -12.57 -5.89 -4.93
N ASP A 288 -12.74 -4.57 -5.12
CA ASP A 288 -12.07 -3.53 -4.33
C ASP A 288 -12.55 -3.53 -2.88
N THR A 289 -13.85 -3.71 -2.70
CA THR A 289 -14.48 -3.80 -1.38
C THR A 289 -13.95 -5.00 -0.59
N ILE A 290 -13.81 -6.17 -1.23
CA ILE A 290 -13.23 -7.36 -0.60
C ILE A 290 -11.77 -7.11 -0.20
N VAL A 291 -10.96 -6.56 -1.09
CA VAL A 291 -9.55 -6.24 -0.78
C VAL A 291 -9.46 -5.28 0.40
N PHE A 292 -10.22 -4.18 0.37
CA PHE A 292 -10.25 -3.20 1.45
C PHE A 292 -10.58 -3.82 2.82
N TRP A 293 -11.71 -4.55 2.92
CA TRP A 293 -12.13 -5.16 4.17
C TRP A 293 -11.18 -6.25 4.66
N THR A 294 -10.66 -7.07 3.74
CA THR A 294 -9.70 -8.11 4.12
C THR A 294 -8.42 -7.49 4.69
N VAL A 295 -7.86 -6.49 4.02
CA VAL A 295 -6.65 -5.80 4.51
C VAL A 295 -6.93 -5.12 5.85
N LEU A 296 -8.06 -4.42 6.01
CA LEU A 296 -8.44 -3.77 7.26
C LEU A 296 -8.55 -4.78 8.41
N ILE A 297 -9.27 -5.89 8.20
CA ILE A 297 -9.46 -6.92 9.24
C ILE A 297 -8.13 -7.58 9.60
N VAL A 298 -7.33 -7.97 8.60
CA VAL A 298 -6.02 -8.59 8.84
C VAL A 298 -5.09 -7.63 9.56
N THR A 299 -5.12 -6.32 9.24
CA THR A 299 -4.35 -5.29 9.96
C THR A 299 -4.70 -5.24 11.45
N ILE A 300 -5.99 -5.39 11.80
CA ILE A 300 -6.45 -5.31 13.20
C ILE A 300 -6.14 -6.60 13.98
N VAL A 301 -6.29 -7.76 13.34
CA VAL A 301 -6.26 -9.09 14.00
C VAL A 301 -4.86 -9.69 14.05
N GLU A 302 -4.11 -9.52 12.97
CA GLU A 302 -2.77 -10.07 12.78
C GLU A 302 -1.70 -8.97 12.88
N ASP A 303 -0.57 -9.17 12.22
CA ASP A 303 0.51 -8.19 12.11
C ASP A 303 0.33 -7.29 10.89
N LEU A 304 0.78 -6.03 10.98
CA LEU A 304 0.81 -5.05 9.90
C LEU A 304 1.51 -5.58 8.63
N LEU A 305 2.55 -6.40 8.81
CA LEU A 305 3.29 -7.03 7.70
C LEU A 305 2.45 -8.08 6.98
N VAL A 306 1.77 -8.94 7.73
CA VAL A 306 0.88 -9.97 7.18
C VAL A 306 -0.22 -9.30 6.38
N ALA A 307 -0.82 -8.24 6.92
CA ALA A 307 -1.86 -7.46 6.23
C ALA A 307 -1.38 -6.91 4.89
N MET A 308 -0.16 -6.37 4.86
CA MET A 308 0.43 -5.80 3.66
C MET A 308 0.68 -6.87 2.59
N VAL A 309 1.29 -8.01 2.97
CA VAL A 309 1.54 -9.12 2.04
C VAL A 309 0.23 -9.67 1.48
N VAL A 310 -0.76 -9.93 2.34
CA VAL A 310 -2.10 -10.38 1.94
C VAL A 310 -2.76 -9.37 1.00
N GLY A 311 -2.66 -8.08 1.30
CA GLY A 311 -3.19 -7.02 0.47
C GLY A 311 -2.59 -7.00 -0.94
N ILE A 312 -1.26 -7.08 -1.06
CA ILE A 312 -0.55 -7.12 -2.35
C ILE A 312 -0.94 -8.37 -3.15
N VAL A 313 -0.97 -9.54 -2.50
CA VAL A 313 -1.34 -10.81 -3.15
C VAL A 313 -2.78 -10.75 -3.68
N LEU A 314 -3.73 -10.28 -2.88
CA LEU A 314 -5.12 -10.13 -3.31
C LEU A 314 -5.26 -9.12 -4.46
N ALA A 315 -4.52 -8.01 -4.40
CA ALA A 315 -4.50 -7.01 -5.44
C ALA A 315 -3.93 -7.55 -6.75
N PHE A 316 -2.89 -8.38 -6.68
CA PHE A 316 -2.34 -9.06 -7.84
C PHE A 316 -3.35 -10.03 -8.48
N PHE A 317 -4.00 -10.88 -7.69
CA PHE A 317 -5.05 -11.78 -8.20
C PHE A 317 -6.21 -11.01 -8.84
N ARG A 318 -6.65 -9.93 -8.20
CA ARG A 318 -7.67 -9.04 -8.76
C ARG A 318 -7.25 -8.49 -10.13
N PHE A 319 -6.03 -7.96 -10.24
CA PHE A 319 -5.49 -7.42 -11.48
C PHE A 319 -5.51 -8.45 -12.62
N VAL A 320 -5.06 -9.69 -12.34
CA VAL A 320 -5.07 -10.79 -13.30
C VAL A 320 -6.50 -11.11 -13.76
N ILE A 321 -7.46 -11.21 -12.83
CA ILE A 321 -8.86 -11.49 -13.14
C ILE A 321 -9.46 -10.36 -14.00
N GLU A 322 -9.15 -9.10 -13.68
CA GLU A 322 -9.70 -7.95 -14.40
C GLU A 322 -9.16 -7.85 -15.82
N ILE A 323 -7.85 -8.05 -16.00
CA ILE A 323 -7.25 -8.13 -17.35
C ILE A 323 -7.82 -9.30 -18.14
N SER A 324 -7.99 -10.47 -17.53
CA SER A 324 -8.63 -11.62 -18.19
C SER A 324 -10.06 -11.32 -18.65
N ARG A 325 -10.81 -10.54 -17.87
CA ARG A 325 -12.18 -10.14 -18.25
C ARG A 325 -12.20 -9.16 -19.43
N VAL A 326 -11.27 -8.21 -19.45
CA VAL A 326 -11.14 -7.26 -20.58
C VAL A 326 -10.82 -8.02 -21.88
N TYR A 327 -9.88 -8.97 -21.81
CA TYR A 327 -9.57 -9.83 -22.94
C TYR A 327 -10.81 -10.59 -23.44
N LYS A 328 -11.61 -11.18 -22.55
CA LYS A 328 -12.86 -11.87 -22.89
C LYS A 328 -13.88 -10.98 -23.60
N THR A 329 -14.03 -9.74 -23.14
CA THR A 329 -14.98 -8.77 -23.73
C THR A 329 -14.60 -8.43 -25.16
N ASN A 330 -13.31 -8.36 -25.46
CA ASN A 330 -12.82 -8.01 -26.80
C ASN A 330 -12.80 -9.20 -27.77
N LEU A 331 -12.80 -10.44 -27.26
CA LEU A 331 -12.84 -11.65 -28.07
C LEU A 331 -14.25 -12.06 -28.56
N ASN A 332 -15.31 -11.52 -27.98
CA ASN A 332 -16.69 -11.78 -28.42
C ASN A 332 -17.00 -11.21 -29.82
N TYR A 333 -16.05 -10.55 -30.46
CA TYR A 333 -16.11 -10.11 -31.85
C TYR A 333 -15.48 -11.11 -32.83
N VAL A 334 -15.83 -12.40 -32.70
CA VAL A 334 -15.57 -13.40 -33.73
C VAL A 334 -16.84 -13.49 -34.61
N GLU A 335 -17.28 -12.40 -35.14
CA GLU A 335 -18.31 -12.41 -36.20
C GLU A 335 -18.08 -11.24 -37.16
N ASN A 336 -17.97 -11.62 -38.42
CA ASN A 336 -18.12 -10.74 -39.61
C ASN A 336 -17.52 -9.35 -39.37
N ASP A 337 -16.23 -9.26 -39.46
CA ASP A 337 -15.54 -7.97 -39.45
C ASP A 337 -16.16 -7.10 -40.53
N SER A 338 -16.63 -5.91 -40.12
CA SER A 338 -17.08 -4.83 -41.00
C SER A 338 -15.97 -4.21 -41.86
N THR A 339 -14.76 -4.78 -41.85
CA THR A 339 -13.83 -4.57 -42.94
C THR A 339 -14.40 -5.34 -44.12
N PRO A 340 -14.71 -4.71 -45.25
CA PRO A 340 -15.16 -5.40 -46.42
C PRO A 340 -13.99 -6.21 -46.98
N LEU A 341 -13.74 -7.40 -46.39
CA LEU A 341 -13.09 -8.46 -47.11
C LEU A 341 -13.93 -8.74 -48.31
N SER A 342 -13.39 -8.57 -49.47
CA SER A 342 -14.06 -8.86 -50.77
C SER A 342 -14.27 -10.36 -50.95
N LEU A 343 -14.75 -11.04 -49.86
CA LEU A 343 -15.08 -12.45 -49.86
C LEU A 343 -16.41 -12.64 -50.60
N ASN A 344 -16.39 -13.46 -51.64
CA ASN A 344 -17.59 -13.97 -52.27
C ASN A 344 -18.47 -14.69 -51.22
N GLU A 345 -19.79 -14.58 -51.32
CA GLU A 345 -20.72 -15.18 -50.37
C GLU A 345 -20.46 -16.68 -50.09
N ASN A 346 -19.95 -17.40 -51.10
CA ASN A 346 -19.55 -18.81 -50.96
C ASN A 346 -18.30 -19.05 -50.13
N MET A 347 -17.46 -18.03 -49.92
CA MET A 347 -16.27 -18.14 -49.07
C MET A 347 -16.56 -17.75 -47.60
N LYS A 348 -17.57 -16.94 -47.34
CA LYS A 348 -17.90 -16.49 -45.99
C LYS A 348 -18.16 -17.62 -44.99
N ASN A 349 -18.72 -18.75 -45.47
CA ASN A 349 -19.01 -19.90 -44.62
C ASN A 349 -17.83 -20.91 -44.48
N ARG A 350 -16.77 -20.73 -45.26
CA ARG A 350 -15.57 -21.60 -45.25
C ARG A 350 -14.37 -21.03 -44.50
N VAL A 351 -14.38 -19.70 -44.27
CA VAL A 351 -13.27 -18.99 -43.60
C VAL A 351 -13.76 -18.40 -42.30
N LYS A 352 -12.99 -18.64 -41.23
CA LYS A 352 -13.19 -17.97 -39.92
C LYS A 352 -11.99 -17.13 -39.57
N VAL A 353 -12.24 -15.94 -39.04
CA VAL A 353 -11.18 -15.02 -38.60
C VAL A 353 -11.17 -14.96 -37.08
N LEU A 354 -10.09 -15.40 -36.47
CA LEU A 354 -9.84 -15.25 -35.05
C LEU A 354 -9.05 -13.95 -34.85
N ARG A 355 -9.58 -13.04 -34.01
CA ARG A 355 -8.99 -11.72 -33.75
C ARG A 355 -8.76 -11.51 -32.28
N PRO A 356 -7.66 -12.00 -31.71
CA PRO A 356 -7.29 -11.70 -30.33
C PRO A 356 -7.06 -10.21 -30.17
N GLN A 357 -7.61 -9.61 -29.09
CA GLN A 357 -7.41 -8.20 -28.78
C GLN A 357 -6.91 -8.04 -27.36
N GLY A 358 -5.91 -7.18 -27.17
CA GLY A 358 -5.26 -6.97 -25.87
C GLY A 358 -4.13 -7.93 -25.57
N PRO A 359 -3.79 -8.16 -24.31
CA PRO A 359 -2.65 -8.98 -23.93
C PRO A 359 -2.96 -10.48 -24.00
N MET A 360 -2.15 -11.23 -24.72
CA MET A 360 -2.16 -12.71 -24.74
C MET A 360 -1.22 -13.24 -23.66
N PHE A 361 -1.79 -13.75 -22.56
CA PHE A 361 -1.03 -14.22 -21.41
C PHE A 361 -1.74 -15.42 -20.73
N PHE A 362 -1.13 -16.02 -19.72
CA PHE A 362 -1.68 -17.19 -19.04
C PHE A 362 -3.15 -17.08 -18.63
N GLY A 363 -3.63 -15.88 -18.28
CA GLY A 363 -5.04 -15.63 -17.92
C GLY A 363 -6.01 -15.63 -19.09
N SER A 364 -5.54 -15.51 -20.34
CA SER A 364 -6.37 -15.47 -21.54
C SER A 364 -6.43 -16.81 -22.31
N VAL A 365 -5.53 -17.75 -22.01
CA VAL A 365 -5.40 -19.04 -22.72
C VAL A 365 -6.70 -19.81 -22.81
N LYS A 366 -7.32 -20.07 -21.66
CA LYS A 366 -8.57 -20.84 -21.60
C LYS A 366 -9.70 -20.21 -22.42
N GLN A 367 -9.77 -18.88 -22.41
CA GLN A 367 -10.82 -18.15 -23.16
C GLN A 367 -10.62 -18.24 -24.67
N MET A 368 -9.37 -18.21 -25.12
CA MET A 368 -9.02 -18.39 -26.53
C MET A 368 -9.37 -19.81 -27.00
N GLU A 369 -9.07 -20.83 -26.19
CA GLU A 369 -9.45 -22.21 -26.46
C GLU A 369 -10.97 -22.43 -26.49
N ASP A 370 -11.70 -21.86 -25.52
CA ASP A 370 -13.18 -21.98 -25.45
C ASP A 370 -13.86 -21.33 -26.68
N ILE A 371 -13.38 -20.16 -27.11
CA ILE A 371 -13.91 -19.46 -28.28
C ILE A 371 -13.66 -20.26 -29.55
N TYR A 372 -12.44 -20.76 -29.74
CA TYR A 372 -12.12 -21.57 -30.88
C TYR A 372 -12.86 -22.93 -30.84
N GLY A 373 -13.02 -23.54 -29.67
CA GLY A 373 -13.75 -24.79 -29.50
C GLY A 373 -15.22 -24.73 -29.88
N ASN A 374 -15.84 -23.56 -29.72
CA ASN A 374 -17.24 -23.28 -30.07
C ASN A 374 -17.41 -22.73 -31.51
N ALA A 375 -16.34 -22.62 -32.29
CA ALA A 375 -16.41 -22.10 -33.65
C ALA A 375 -17.17 -23.08 -34.56
N GLU A 376 -18.05 -22.56 -35.41
CA GLU A 376 -18.75 -23.33 -36.44
C GLU A 376 -17.77 -24.01 -37.40
N PRO A 377 -18.17 -25.09 -38.10
CA PRO A 377 -17.32 -25.77 -39.07
C PRO A 377 -16.77 -24.80 -40.13
N HIS A 378 -15.48 -24.84 -40.37
CA HIS A 378 -14.74 -24.02 -41.35
C HIS A 378 -13.58 -24.81 -41.93
N GLU A 379 -13.06 -24.37 -43.07
CA GLU A 379 -11.94 -24.99 -43.76
C GLU A 379 -10.63 -24.21 -43.54
N THR A 380 -10.73 -22.89 -43.42
CA THR A 380 -9.58 -22.00 -43.23
C THR A 380 -9.78 -21.15 -41.96
N LEU A 381 -8.74 -21.07 -41.14
CA LEU A 381 -8.63 -20.23 -39.96
C LEU A 381 -7.62 -19.11 -40.23
N ILE A 382 -8.04 -17.88 -40.22
CA ILE A 382 -7.18 -16.70 -40.28
C ILE A 382 -6.99 -16.15 -38.86
N ILE A 383 -5.77 -16.04 -38.38
CA ILE A 383 -5.44 -15.47 -37.07
C ILE A 383 -4.88 -14.08 -37.29
N LYS A 384 -5.69 -13.06 -36.95
CA LYS A 384 -5.31 -11.64 -37.10
C LYS A 384 -4.79 -11.08 -35.78
N LEU A 385 -3.49 -10.77 -35.71
CA LEU A 385 -2.81 -10.38 -34.46
C LEU A 385 -2.65 -8.86 -34.31
N LYS A 386 -3.28 -8.04 -35.16
CA LYS A 386 -3.12 -6.57 -35.19
C LYS A 386 -3.33 -5.89 -33.84
N ASP A 387 -4.32 -6.35 -33.09
CA ASP A 387 -4.75 -5.73 -31.85
C ASP A 387 -4.16 -6.40 -30.61
N VAL A 388 -3.18 -7.27 -30.78
CA VAL A 388 -2.46 -7.91 -29.68
C VAL A 388 -1.40 -6.97 -29.14
N SER A 389 -1.54 -6.55 -27.89
CA SER A 389 -0.66 -5.58 -27.25
C SER A 389 0.61 -6.19 -26.67
N MET A 390 0.56 -7.47 -26.23
CA MET A 390 1.70 -8.24 -25.76
C MET A 390 1.39 -9.74 -25.83
N VAL A 391 2.45 -10.55 -25.89
CA VAL A 391 2.36 -12.02 -25.80
C VAL A 391 3.39 -12.49 -24.78
N ASP A 392 2.96 -13.28 -23.79
CA ASP A 392 3.87 -14.02 -22.90
C ASP A 392 4.07 -15.44 -23.41
N LEU A 393 4.92 -16.22 -22.72
CA LEU A 393 5.21 -17.59 -23.10
C LEU A 393 3.96 -18.48 -23.13
N SER A 394 3.05 -18.31 -22.16
CA SER A 394 1.81 -19.08 -22.09
C SER A 394 0.85 -18.73 -23.22
N GLY A 395 0.73 -17.44 -23.56
CA GLY A 395 -0.07 -16.98 -24.68
C GLY A 395 0.49 -17.49 -26.03
N ALA A 396 1.80 -17.54 -26.16
CA ALA A 396 2.47 -18.09 -27.35
C ALA A 396 2.20 -19.58 -27.53
N TYR A 397 2.35 -20.38 -26.47
CA TYR A 397 2.06 -21.83 -26.53
C TYR A 397 0.56 -22.11 -26.73
N ALA A 398 -0.32 -21.31 -26.16
CA ALA A 398 -1.74 -21.47 -26.43
C ALA A 398 -2.10 -21.21 -27.90
N LEU A 399 -1.41 -20.27 -28.54
CA LEU A 399 -1.53 -20.02 -29.96
C LEU A 399 -1.01 -21.20 -30.78
N GLU A 400 0.13 -21.77 -30.40
CA GLU A 400 0.70 -22.98 -30.99
C GLU A 400 -0.27 -24.16 -30.93
N ASP A 401 -0.79 -24.46 -29.72
CA ASP A 401 -1.78 -25.52 -29.51
C ASP A 401 -3.04 -25.33 -30.35
N LEU A 402 -3.49 -24.09 -30.53
CA LEU A 402 -4.63 -23.76 -31.35
C LEU A 402 -4.34 -24.00 -32.83
N ILE A 403 -3.15 -23.61 -33.31
CA ILE A 403 -2.69 -23.87 -34.68
C ILE A 403 -2.64 -25.36 -34.95
N ASP A 404 -2.01 -26.13 -34.04
CA ASP A 404 -1.87 -27.58 -34.17
C ASP A 404 -3.23 -28.30 -34.13
N LYS A 405 -4.13 -27.89 -33.23
CA LYS A 405 -5.50 -28.40 -33.20
C LYS A 405 -6.26 -28.14 -34.49
N ALA A 406 -6.06 -26.97 -35.13
CA ALA A 406 -6.68 -26.65 -36.41
C ALA A 406 -6.09 -27.49 -37.53
N LYS A 407 -4.76 -27.61 -37.64
CA LYS A 407 -4.07 -28.43 -38.65
C LYS A 407 -4.41 -29.93 -38.55
N ASN A 408 -4.46 -30.47 -37.31
CA ASN A 408 -4.85 -31.86 -37.09
C ASN A 408 -6.31 -32.16 -37.50
N LYS A 409 -7.16 -31.13 -37.61
CA LYS A 409 -8.50 -31.26 -38.20
C LYS A 409 -8.55 -30.99 -39.70
N GLY A 410 -7.39 -30.92 -40.37
CA GLY A 410 -7.29 -30.71 -41.82
C GLY A 410 -7.58 -29.29 -42.28
N LYS A 411 -7.46 -28.29 -41.37
CA LYS A 411 -7.75 -26.90 -41.70
C LYS A 411 -6.49 -26.14 -42.11
N ASN A 412 -6.64 -25.22 -43.06
CA ASN A 412 -5.57 -24.28 -43.39
C ASN A 412 -5.52 -23.20 -42.31
N VAL A 413 -4.31 -22.87 -41.86
CA VAL A 413 -4.11 -21.80 -40.83
C VAL A 413 -3.20 -20.72 -41.44
N LEU A 414 -3.71 -19.49 -41.41
CA LEU A 414 -3.02 -18.30 -41.88
C LEU A 414 -2.85 -17.32 -40.73
N ILE A 415 -1.69 -16.66 -40.65
CA ILE A 415 -1.43 -15.60 -39.66
C ILE A 415 -1.22 -14.28 -40.40
N CYS A 416 -1.89 -13.22 -39.95
CA CYS A 416 -1.75 -11.91 -40.57
C CYS A 416 -1.71 -10.76 -39.57
N ASP A 417 -1.24 -9.60 -40.02
CA ASP A 417 -1.23 -8.32 -39.31
C ASP A 417 -0.53 -8.38 -37.93
N ALA A 418 0.50 -9.22 -37.74
CA ALA A 418 1.16 -9.32 -36.43
C ALA A 418 2.12 -8.14 -36.20
N PRO A 419 1.99 -7.39 -35.05
CA PRO A 419 2.94 -6.34 -34.70
C PRO A 419 4.36 -6.88 -34.54
N SER A 420 5.36 -6.07 -34.83
CA SER A 420 6.78 -6.49 -34.81
C SER A 420 7.24 -7.05 -33.46
N HIS A 421 6.74 -6.52 -32.34
CA HIS A 421 7.04 -7.02 -31.00
C HIS A 421 6.40 -8.38 -30.71
N VAL A 422 5.19 -8.64 -31.21
CA VAL A 422 4.50 -9.94 -31.14
C VAL A 422 5.24 -10.97 -31.97
N MET A 423 5.60 -10.62 -33.20
CA MET A 423 6.39 -11.47 -34.12
C MET A 423 7.70 -11.89 -33.48
N LYS A 424 8.42 -10.97 -32.86
CA LYS A 424 9.68 -11.25 -32.20
C LYS A 424 9.55 -12.35 -31.14
N VAL A 425 8.47 -12.29 -30.34
CA VAL A 425 8.19 -13.31 -29.31
C VAL A 425 7.82 -14.64 -29.97
N LEU A 426 6.85 -14.65 -30.88
CA LEU A 426 6.40 -15.89 -31.55
C LEU A 426 7.53 -16.60 -32.30
N ASN A 427 8.44 -15.84 -32.92
CA ASN A 427 9.62 -16.39 -33.59
C ASN A 427 10.65 -16.94 -32.58
N SER A 428 10.89 -16.24 -31.46
CA SER A 428 11.83 -16.71 -30.44
C SER A 428 11.41 -18.02 -29.77
N VAL A 429 10.10 -18.28 -29.71
CA VAL A 429 9.50 -19.51 -29.13
C VAL A 429 9.21 -20.56 -30.20
N LYS A 430 9.50 -20.27 -31.48
CA LYS A 430 9.30 -21.14 -32.64
C LYS A 430 7.85 -21.50 -32.98
N VAL A 431 6.88 -20.75 -32.49
CA VAL A 431 5.44 -20.92 -32.83
C VAL A 431 5.22 -20.78 -34.34
N LEU A 432 6.02 -19.95 -35.01
CA LEU A 432 5.94 -19.74 -36.47
C LEU A 432 6.42 -20.93 -37.27
N ASP A 433 7.23 -21.84 -36.73
CA ASP A 433 7.64 -23.06 -37.36
C ASP A 433 6.48 -24.04 -37.61
N HIS A 434 5.37 -23.85 -36.86
CA HIS A 434 4.12 -24.58 -37.02
C HIS A 434 3.23 -24.03 -38.15
N VAL A 435 3.59 -22.90 -38.77
CA VAL A 435 2.86 -22.30 -39.91
C VAL A 435 3.85 -22.22 -41.10
N GLU A 436 3.45 -22.67 -42.25
CA GLU A 436 4.27 -22.57 -43.46
C GLU A 436 4.55 -21.10 -43.81
N GLN A 437 5.76 -20.77 -44.25
CA GLN A 437 6.14 -19.37 -44.54
C GLN A 437 5.21 -18.71 -45.56
N GLU A 438 4.62 -19.50 -46.48
CA GLU A 438 3.66 -19.04 -47.47
C GLU A 438 2.29 -18.65 -46.87
N ASN A 439 2.02 -19.07 -45.63
CA ASN A 439 0.77 -18.80 -44.91
C ASN A 439 0.87 -17.62 -43.91
N TYR A 440 1.97 -16.85 -44.01
CA TYR A 440 2.19 -15.65 -43.24
C TYR A 440 2.09 -14.39 -44.11
N PHE A 441 1.19 -13.46 -43.74
CA PHE A 441 0.89 -12.26 -44.48
C PHE A 441 1.02 -11.00 -43.63
N GLU A 442 1.61 -9.94 -44.23
CA GLU A 442 1.70 -8.64 -43.53
C GLU A 442 0.33 -7.95 -43.40
N VAL A 443 -0.56 -8.20 -44.37
CA VAL A 443 -1.89 -7.60 -44.40
C VAL A 443 -2.94 -8.69 -44.65
N ILE A 444 -4.11 -8.58 -44.04
CA ILE A 444 -5.19 -9.57 -44.17
C ILE A 444 -5.71 -9.71 -45.61
N ASP A 445 -5.66 -8.65 -46.42
CA ASP A 445 -6.13 -8.67 -47.80
C ASP A 445 -5.28 -9.60 -48.70
N ASP A 446 -3.99 -9.74 -48.39
CA ASP A 446 -3.08 -10.66 -49.08
C ASP A 446 -3.32 -12.12 -48.67
N ALA A 447 -3.87 -12.36 -47.49
CA ALA A 447 -4.20 -13.71 -46.99
C ALA A 447 -5.49 -14.26 -47.60
N VAL A 448 -6.29 -13.43 -48.22
CA VAL A 448 -7.61 -13.78 -48.79
C VAL A 448 -7.60 -13.93 -50.30
N ASN A 449 -6.63 -13.34 -50.99
CA ASN A 449 -6.40 -13.48 -52.41
C ASN A 449 -5.55 -14.73 -52.73
#